data_e5593277b55588f0f20efacbc0ab69e1
#
_entry.id   e5593277b55588f0f20efacbc0ab69e1
#
_cell.length_a   1.000
_cell.length_b   1.000
_cell.length_c   1.000
_cell.angle_alpha   90.00
_cell.angle_beta   90.00
_cell.angle_gamma   90.00
#
_symmetry.space_group_name_H-M   'P 1'
#
loop_
_entity.id
_entity.type
_entity.pdbx_description
1 polymer ?
#
loop_
_entity_poly.entity_id
_entity_poly.type
_entity_poly.pdbx_seq_one_letter_code
_entity_poly.pdbx_strand_id
1 'polypeptide(L)'
;MLQVYRLLINFILVLSPLIILIRLIKKKEHFTRFKEKFTFFSKKRRLGKLIWFHGASVGEFISIVPLIEKLEKDKDIKQILVTTSTLSSAKIFAKFKFKKTVHQFFPIDNNYLVKKFLNYWKPSLIIFIDSEI
;
A
#
# COMPACT_ATOMS: atom_id res chain seq x y z
N MET A 1 -2.66 12.28 25.68
CA MET A 1 -1.84 12.33 24.46
C MET A 1 -2.37 11.42 23.35
N LEU A 2 -2.56 10.15 23.62
CA LEU A 2 -3.10 9.23 22.60
C LEU A 2 -4.48 9.63 22.09
N GLN A 3 -5.35 10.09 22.96
CA GLN A 3 -6.71 10.56 22.57
C GLN A 3 -6.65 11.79 21.67
N VAL A 4 -5.73 12.72 21.96
CA VAL A 4 -5.52 13.90 21.11
C VAL A 4 -5.00 13.48 19.74
N TYR A 5 -4.06 12.55 19.68
CA TYR A 5 -3.53 12.03 18.44
C TYR A 5 -4.64 11.37 17.59
N ARG A 6 -5.46 10.53 18.21
CA ARG A 6 -6.57 9.89 17.51
C ARG A 6 -7.59 10.90 17.00
N LEU A 7 -7.88 11.94 17.79
CA LEU A 7 -8.79 13.00 17.39
C LEU A 7 -8.23 13.75 16.17
N LEU A 8 -6.94 14.07 16.18
CA LEU A 8 -6.29 14.72 15.05
C LEU A 8 -6.30 13.86 13.80
N ILE A 9 -6.03 12.56 13.93
CA ILE A 9 -6.06 11.64 12.79
C ILE A 9 -7.47 11.55 12.22
N ASN A 10 -8.49 11.45 13.06
CA ASN A 10 -9.88 11.41 12.60
C ASN A 10 -10.30 12.73 11.94
N PHE A 11 -9.83 13.85 12.45
CA PHE A 11 -10.07 15.17 11.86
C PHE A 11 -9.43 15.27 10.48
N ILE A 12 -8.19 14.80 10.34
CA ILE A 12 -7.49 14.74 9.05
C ILE A 12 -8.22 13.80 8.10
N LEU A 13 -8.73 12.67 8.59
CA LEU A 13 -9.50 11.73 7.77
C LEU A 13 -10.77 12.39 7.22
N VAL A 14 -11.46 13.19 8.02
CA VAL A 14 -12.67 13.93 7.59
C VAL A 14 -12.31 14.94 6.50
N LEU A 15 -11.14 15.59 6.61
CA LEU A 15 -10.67 16.56 5.63
C LEU A 15 -9.98 15.91 4.42
N SER A 16 -9.65 14.62 4.49
CA SER A 16 -8.87 13.95 3.46
C SER A 16 -9.51 13.97 2.07
N PRO A 17 -10.86 13.90 1.90
CA PRO A 17 -11.43 14.04 0.56
C PRO A 17 -11.09 15.37 -0.10
N LEU A 18 -11.07 16.46 0.68
CA LEU A 18 -10.69 17.78 0.15
C LEU A 18 -9.20 17.82 -0.21
N ILE A 19 -8.35 17.25 0.64
CA ILE A 19 -6.91 17.17 0.39
C ILE A 19 -6.64 16.36 -0.86
N ILE A 20 -7.31 15.22 -1.03
CA ILE A 20 -7.15 14.36 -2.20
C ILE A 20 -7.62 15.09 -3.45
N LEU A 21 -8.71 15.82 -3.38
CA LEU A 21 -9.20 16.62 -4.51
C LEU A 21 -8.15 17.65 -4.94
N ILE A 22 -7.55 18.36 -3.99
CA ILE A 22 -6.49 19.33 -4.28
C ILE A 22 -5.29 18.62 -4.93
N ARG A 23 -4.92 17.45 -4.44
CA ARG A 23 -3.80 16.66 -5.00
C ARG A 23 -4.10 16.17 -6.40
N LEU A 24 -5.33 15.78 -6.68
CA LEU A 24 -5.75 15.39 -8.03
C LEU A 24 -5.64 16.56 -9.01
N ILE A 25 -6.06 17.76 -8.59
CA ILE A 25 -5.91 18.98 -9.38
C ILE A 25 -4.44 19.24 -9.67
N LYS A 26 -3.57 18.99 -8.71
CA LYS A 26 -2.12 19.15 -8.86
C LYS A 26 -1.44 17.95 -9.50
N LYS A 27 -2.18 16.93 -9.90
CA LYS A 27 -1.70 15.67 -10.50
C LYS A 27 -0.73 14.90 -9.58
N LYS A 28 -0.93 15.01 -8.27
CA LYS A 28 -0.10 14.31 -7.26
C LYS A 28 -0.67 12.97 -6.80
N GLU A 29 -1.97 12.75 -7.03
CA GLU A 29 -2.62 11.47 -6.70
C GLU A 29 -2.92 10.69 -7.98
N HIS A 30 -2.99 9.35 -7.85
CA HIS A 30 -3.44 8.51 -8.95
C HIS A 30 -4.93 8.71 -9.16
N PHE A 31 -5.33 9.05 -10.39
CA PHE A 31 -6.68 9.48 -10.70
C PHE A 31 -7.74 8.40 -10.39
N THR A 32 -7.43 7.14 -10.67
CA THR A 32 -8.39 6.03 -10.49
C THR A 32 -8.17 5.22 -9.23
N ARG A 33 -6.95 5.27 -8.64
CA ARG A 33 -6.57 4.39 -7.54
C ARG A 33 -6.45 5.09 -6.19
N PHE A 34 -6.74 6.39 -6.11
CA PHE A 34 -6.65 7.11 -4.84
C PHE A 34 -7.57 6.52 -3.77
N LYS A 35 -8.66 5.85 -4.18
CA LYS A 35 -9.60 5.21 -3.27
C LYS A 35 -8.97 4.10 -2.44
N GLU A 36 -7.85 3.53 -2.89
CA GLU A 36 -7.15 2.49 -2.14
C GLU A 36 -6.69 2.97 -0.77
N LYS A 37 -6.42 4.26 -0.61
CA LYS A 37 -6.05 4.85 0.69
C LYS A 37 -7.19 4.79 1.70
N PHE A 38 -8.42 4.64 1.23
CA PHE A 38 -9.61 4.43 2.06
C PHE A 38 -10.02 2.95 2.10
N THR A 39 -9.09 2.05 1.76
CA THR A 39 -9.29 0.60 1.74
C THR A 39 -10.37 0.12 0.77
N PHE A 40 -10.49 0.79 -0.36
CA PHE A 40 -11.19 0.25 -1.51
C PHE A 40 -10.18 -0.57 -2.33
N PHE A 41 -10.48 -1.84 -2.55
CA PHE A 41 -9.51 -2.77 -3.09
C PHE A 41 -9.68 -2.91 -4.60
N SER A 42 -8.65 -2.53 -5.35
CA SER A 42 -8.63 -2.64 -6.82
C SER A 42 -8.10 -4.00 -7.29
N LYS A 43 -7.51 -4.79 -6.39
CA LYS A 43 -6.97 -6.12 -6.69
C LYS A 43 -7.61 -7.17 -5.80
N LYS A 44 -7.74 -8.39 -6.35
CA LYS A 44 -8.33 -9.50 -5.60
C LYS A 44 -7.30 -10.24 -4.79
N ARG A 45 -7.68 -10.65 -3.59
CA ARG A 45 -6.90 -11.52 -2.72
C ARG A 45 -6.99 -12.97 -3.23
N ARG A 46 -5.86 -13.57 -3.54
CA ARG A 46 -5.78 -15.00 -3.89
C ARG A 46 -5.69 -15.84 -2.62
N LEU A 47 -6.20 -17.07 -2.69
CA LEU A 47 -6.10 -18.01 -1.57
C LEU A 47 -4.65 -18.46 -1.38
N GLY A 48 -4.26 -18.72 -0.13
CA GLY A 48 -2.94 -19.22 0.22
C GLY A 48 -2.07 -18.17 0.87
N LYS A 49 -0.76 -18.47 0.99
CA LYS A 49 0.18 -17.57 1.65
C LYS A 49 0.37 -16.27 0.87
N LEU A 50 0.25 -15.16 1.59
CA LEU A 50 0.52 -13.84 1.06
C LEU A 50 1.61 -13.18 1.91
N ILE A 51 2.61 -12.61 1.26
CA ILE A 51 3.62 -11.79 1.89
C ILE A 51 3.36 -10.33 1.53
N TRP A 52 3.33 -9.47 2.54
CA TRP A 52 3.10 -8.04 2.36
C TRP A 52 4.38 -7.26 2.61
N PHE A 53 4.81 -6.51 1.60
CA PHE A 53 5.91 -5.55 1.70
C PHE A 53 5.36 -4.14 1.67
N HIS A 54 5.83 -3.30 2.56
CA HIS A 54 5.53 -1.87 2.51
C HIS A 54 6.82 -1.07 2.40
N GLY A 55 6.89 -0.24 1.37
CA GLY A 55 7.95 0.75 1.19
C GLY A 55 7.31 2.05 0.72
N ALA A 56 7.47 3.13 1.48
CA ALA A 56 6.76 4.37 1.21
C ALA A 56 7.19 5.04 -0.10
N SER A 57 8.42 4.84 -0.53
CA SER A 57 9.04 5.55 -1.66
C SER A 57 9.51 4.62 -2.76
N VAL A 58 9.87 5.21 -3.90
CA VAL A 58 10.46 4.49 -5.04
C VAL A 58 11.73 3.75 -4.65
N GLY A 59 12.63 4.43 -3.91
CA GLY A 59 13.91 3.82 -3.51
C GLY A 59 13.72 2.58 -2.64
N GLU A 60 12.80 2.67 -1.70
CA GLU A 60 12.47 1.53 -0.82
C GLU A 60 11.88 0.38 -1.62
N PHE A 61 10.95 0.66 -2.55
CA PHE A 61 10.40 -0.37 -3.42
C PHE A 61 11.49 -1.02 -4.26
N ILE A 62 12.34 -0.24 -4.92
CA ILE A 62 13.40 -0.78 -5.78
C ILE A 62 14.35 -1.68 -4.98
N SER A 63 14.62 -1.36 -3.73
CA SER A 63 15.51 -2.16 -2.90
C SER A 63 15.02 -3.58 -2.64
N ILE A 64 13.71 -3.82 -2.71
CA ILE A 64 13.12 -5.14 -2.46
C ILE A 64 12.80 -5.91 -3.73
N VAL A 65 12.96 -5.31 -4.91
CA VAL A 65 12.63 -5.98 -6.18
C VAL A 65 13.37 -7.31 -6.34
N PRO A 66 14.69 -7.44 -6.05
CA PRO A 66 15.36 -8.74 -6.16
C PRO A 66 14.72 -9.81 -5.27
N LEU A 67 14.29 -9.45 -4.06
CA LEU A 67 13.61 -10.39 -3.16
C LEU A 67 12.24 -10.78 -3.70
N ILE A 68 11.49 -9.82 -4.24
CA ILE A 68 10.19 -10.08 -4.85
C ILE A 68 10.36 -11.05 -6.03
N GLU A 69 11.35 -10.82 -6.89
CA GLU A 69 11.61 -11.70 -8.04
C GLU A 69 11.91 -13.12 -7.59
N LYS A 70 12.63 -13.30 -6.50
CA LYS A 70 12.93 -14.61 -5.94
C LYS A 70 11.65 -15.28 -5.41
N LEU A 71 10.81 -14.52 -4.69
CA LEU A 71 9.57 -15.04 -4.12
C LEU A 71 8.51 -15.33 -5.19
N GLU A 72 8.56 -14.63 -6.33
CA GLU A 72 7.70 -14.92 -7.48
C GLU A 72 7.87 -16.36 -7.99
N LYS A 73 9.05 -16.92 -7.80
CA LYS A 73 9.37 -18.30 -8.22
C LYS A 73 9.04 -19.32 -7.15
N ASP A 74 8.72 -18.92 -5.93
CA ASP A 74 8.44 -19.83 -4.83
C ASP A 74 6.99 -20.33 -4.94
N LYS A 75 6.84 -21.65 -5.07
CA LYS A 75 5.52 -22.27 -5.23
C LYS A 75 4.63 -22.16 -3.99
N ASP A 76 5.23 -22.02 -2.81
CA ASP A 76 4.48 -21.91 -1.56
C ASP A 76 3.86 -20.53 -1.37
N ILE A 77 4.40 -19.51 -2.02
CA ILE A 77 3.87 -18.15 -1.95
C ILE A 77 2.86 -17.98 -3.08
N LYS A 78 1.60 -17.72 -2.72
CA LYS A 78 0.51 -17.60 -3.69
C LYS A 78 0.28 -16.18 -4.16
N GLN A 79 0.61 -15.20 -3.31
CA GLN A 79 0.46 -13.80 -3.66
C GLN A 79 1.47 -12.95 -2.89
N ILE A 80 1.90 -11.87 -3.50
CA ILE A 80 2.76 -10.86 -2.88
C ILE A 80 2.04 -9.52 -3.00
N LEU A 81 1.90 -8.82 -1.88
CA LEU A 81 1.31 -7.49 -1.83
C LEU A 81 2.40 -6.47 -1.59
N VAL A 82 2.47 -5.48 -2.45
CA VAL A 82 3.36 -4.33 -2.27
C VAL A 82 2.50 -3.09 -2.07
N THR A 83 2.73 -2.38 -0.98
CA THR A 83 2.09 -1.09 -0.76
C THR A 83 3.12 0.02 -0.78
N THR A 84 2.74 1.13 -1.37
CA THR A 84 3.54 2.35 -1.40
C THR A 84 2.62 3.54 -1.17
N SER A 85 3.21 4.72 -1.00
CA SER A 85 2.43 5.91 -0.66
C SER A 85 2.43 6.97 -1.76
N THR A 86 3.23 6.81 -2.81
CA THR A 86 3.40 7.86 -3.83
C THR A 86 2.94 7.41 -5.21
N LEU A 87 2.50 8.37 -6.02
CA LEU A 87 2.17 8.12 -7.41
C LEU A 87 3.38 7.63 -8.20
N SER A 88 4.56 8.18 -7.92
CA SER A 88 5.80 7.80 -8.59
C SER A 88 6.12 6.32 -8.38
N SER A 89 5.95 5.81 -7.16
CA SER A 89 6.21 4.40 -6.86
C SER A 89 5.21 3.48 -7.57
N ALA A 90 3.95 3.88 -7.67
CA ALA A 90 2.95 3.12 -8.42
C ALA A 90 3.31 3.03 -9.92
N LYS A 91 3.80 4.14 -10.50
CA LYS A 91 4.23 4.16 -11.91
C LYS A 91 5.44 3.27 -12.14
N ILE A 92 6.40 3.27 -11.22
CA ILE A 92 7.59 2.40 -11.31
C ILE A 92 7.18 0.94 -11.17
N PHE A 93 6.29 0.61 -10.22
CA PHE A 93 5.79 -0.75 -10.06
C PHE A 93 5.17 -1.26 -11.37
N ALA A 94 4.41 -0.44 -12.06
CA ALA A 94 3.73 -0.84 -13.29
C ALA A 94 4.69 -1.25 -14.41
N LYS A 95 5.96 -0.85 -14.34
CA LYS A 95 6.98 -1.25 -15.33
C LYS A 95 7.46 -2.69 -15.14
N PHE A 96 7.25 -3.27 -13.95
CA PHE A 96 7.60 -4.66 -13.68
C PHE A 96 6.42 -5.56 -14.03
N LYS A 97 6.69 -6.69 -14.65
CA LYS A 97 5.65 -7.63 -15.08
C LYS A 97 5.61 -8.82 -14.14
N PHE A 98 5.19 -8.59 -12.91
CA PHE A 98 5.05 -9.65 -11.93
C PHE A 98 3.79 -10.47 -12.19
N LYS A 99 3.88 -11.78 -11.91
CA LYS A 99 2.75 -12.70 -12.11
C LYS A 99 1.81 -12.77 -10.90
N LYS A 100 2.35 -12.73 -9.69
CA LYS A 100 1.57 -12.85 -8.47
C LYS A 100 1.76 -11.70 -7.48
N THR A 101 2.56 -10.72 -7.85
CA THR A 101 2.75 -9.50 -7.05
C THR A 101 1.78 -8.42 -7.50
N VAL A 102 1.04 -7.88 -6.55
CA VAL A 102 0.07 -6.80 -6.80
C VAL A 102 0.45 -5.59 -5.98
N HIS A 103 0.08 -4.43 -6.46
CA HIS A 103 0.33 -3.16 -5.79
C HIS A 103 -0.97 -2.56 -5.28
N GLN A 104 -0.92 -1.99 -4.08
CA GLN A 104 -1.99 -1.18 -3.52
C GLN A 104 -1.38 -0.01 -2.76
N PHE A 105 -2.07 1.13 -2.75
CA PHE A 105 -1.63 2.25 -1.92
C PHE A 105 -1.87 1.93 -0.45
N PHE A 106 -0.92 2.35 0.39
CA PHE A 106 -1.02 2.15 1.82
C PHE A 106 -2.24 2.90 2.38
N PRO A 107 -3.02 2.27 3.28
CA PRO A 107 -4.20 2.94 3.82
C PRO A 107 -3.84 4.12 4.72
N ILE A 108 -4.74 5.06 4.82
CA ILE A 108 -4.62 6.17 5.76
C ILE A 108 -4.56 5.60 7.18
N ASP A 109 -3.70 6.16 8.04
CA ASP A 109 -3.49 5.69 9.40
C ASP A 109 -4.73 5.96 10.27
N ASN A 110 -5.63 5.00 10.26
CA ASN A 110 -6.86 5.00 11.04
C ASN A 110 -7.16 3.55 11.43
N ASN A 111 -7.50 3.32 12.70
CA ASN A 111 -7.70 1.97 13.21
C ASN A 111 -8.73 1.17 12.42
N TYR A 112 -9.83 1.78 12.02
CA TYR A 112 -10.87 1.12 11.24
C TYR A 112 -10.34 0.71 9.86
N LEU A 113 -9.65 1.62 9.17
CA LEU A 113 -9.13 1.37 7.83
C LEU A 113 -8.03 0.31 7.84
N VAL A 114 -7.14 0.35 8.84
CA VAL A 114 -6.07 -0.64 8.99
C VAL A 114 -6.66 -2.03 9.26
N LYS A 115 -7.66 -2.13 10.15
CA LYS A 115 -8.33 -3.41 10.39
C LYS A 115 -9.01 -3.96 9.15
N LYS A 116 -9.69 -3.10 8.39
CA LYS A 116 -10.34 -3.49 7.14
C LYS A 116 -9.31 -3.99 6.13
N PHE A 117 -8.17 -3.32 6.02
CA PHE A 117 -7.07 -3.71 5.15
C PHE A 117 -6.53 -5.09 5.54
N LEU A 118 -6.23 -5.29 6.82
CA LEU A 118 -5.69 -6.56 7.31
C LEU A 118 -6.69 -7.70 7.16
N ASN A 119 -7.98 -7.43 7.38
CA ASN A 119 -9.02 -8.45 7.24
C ASN A 119 -9.22 -8.88 5.78
N TYR A 120 -8.99 -7.98 4.85
CA TYR A 120 -9.06 -8.33 3.43
C TYR A 120 -7.84 -9.11 2.97
N TRP A 121 -6.64 -8.61 3.26
CA TRP A 121 -5.40 -9.19 2.73
C TRP A 121 -4.89 -10.38 3.52
N LYS A 122 -5.11 -10.42 4.83
CA LYS A 122 -4.70 -11.52 5.73
C LYS A 122 -3.27 -12.01 5.43
N PRO A 123 -2.27 -11.13 5.55
CA PRO A 123 -0.90 -11.52 5.22
C PRO A 123 -0.35 -12.55 6.21
N SER A 124 0.42 -13.51 5.68
CA SER A 124 1.15 -14.49 6.50
C SER A 124 2.40 -13.87 7.11
N LEU A 125 3.00 -12.89 6.43
CA LEU A 125 4.20 -12.19 6.85
C LEU A 125 4.11 -10.75 6.37
N ILE A 126 4.52 -9.82 7.23
CA ILE A 126 4.54 -8.39 6.92
C ILE A 126 5.96 -7.89 7.06
N ILE A 127 6.48 -7.25 6.02
CA ILE A 127 7.85 -6.70 6.01
C ILE A 127 7.75 -5.22 5.67
N PHE A 128 8.14 -4.37 6.61
CA PHE A 128 8.25 -2.93 6.38
C PHE A 128 9.69 -2.60 6.01
N ILE A 129 9.84 -1.85 4.93
CA ILE A 129 11.14 -1.36 4.48
C ILE A 129 11.24 0.09 4.92
N ASP A 130 12.25 0.37 5.73
CA ASP A 130 12.50 1.72 6.21
C ASP A 130 13.92 2.10 5.81
N SER A 131 14.04 3.23 5.17
CA SER A 131 15.34 3.81 4.85
C SER A 131 15.73 4.74 5.98
N GLU A 132 16.33 4.20 7.02
CA GLU A 132 16.90 5.03 8.07
C GLU A 132 18.11 5.78 7.52
N ILE A 133 18.05 7.06 7.70
CA ILE A 133 19.15 7.92 7.33
C ILE A 133 19.93 8.28 8.58
#